data_0ce223d24f1f849596497839982bf6fa
#
_entry.id   0ce223d24f1f849596497839982bf6fa
#
_cell.length_a   1.000
_cell.length_b   1.000
_cell.length_c   1.000
_cell.angle_alpha   90.00
_cell.angle_beta   90.00
_cell.angle_gamma   90.00
#
_symmetry.space_group_name_H-M   'P 1'
#
loop_
_entity.id
_entity.type
_entity.pdbx_description
1 polymer ?
#
loop_
_entity_poly.entity_id
_entity_poly.type
_entity_poly.pdbx_seq_one_letter_code
_entity_poly.pdbx_strand_id
1 'polypeptide(L)'
;AEEMDRADRDRGVPLVRIGGIAGKTDQATREAGILRDLKYHAGLLSLGAMSKAPDDELIAHCKAVAEIFPLVGFYLQPAVGGRALPYSFWRRFAEIENVVAIKMAPFNRYQTLDVVRAIAESGRDDIALYTGNDDNIVMDLLTPHRFVVGPPGPPTPATPHPVPKTSERRIVGGLLGHWSVWTKTAVELLERCKA
;
A
#
# COMPACT_ATOMS: atom_id res chain seq x y z
N ALA A 1 -12.14 -14.97 11.71
CA ALA A 1 -11.43 -16.10 11.07
C ALA A 1 -12.42 -17.16 10.59
N GLU A 2 -13.27 -17.74 11.46
CA GLU A 2 -14.19 -18.85 11.13
C GLU A 2 -15.11 -18.59 9.93
N GLU A 3 -15.73 -17.40 9.84
CA GLU A 3 -16.58 -17.02 8.70
C GLU A 3 -15.78 -16.95 7.40
N MET A 4 -14.53 -16.48 7.44
CA MET A 4 -13.66 -16.46 6.28
C MET A 4 -13.23 -17.85 5.86
N ASP A 5 -12.99 -18.75 6.83
CA ASP A 5 -12.69 -20.15 6.55
C ASP A 5 -13.88 -20.87 5.89
N ARG A 6 -15.11 -20.52 6.31
CA ARG A 6 -16.33 -21.01 5.67
C ARG A 6 -16.44 -20.48 4.23
N ALA A 7 -16.27 -19.19 4.05
CA ALA A 7 -16.33 -18.56 2.72
C ALA A 7 -15.29 -19.13 1.75
N ASP A 8 -14.07 -19.42 2.21
CA ASP A 8 -13.02 -20.05 1.40
C ASP A 8 -13.44 -21.45 0.94
N ARG A 9 -14.02 -22.25 1.85
CA ARG A 9 -14.54 -23.59 1.50
C ARG A 9 -15.69 -23.52 0.48
N ASP A 10 -16.63 -22.59 0.69
CA ASP A 10 -17.81 -22.45 -0.18
C ASP A 10 -17.43 -21.96 -1.58
N ARG A 11 -16.38 -21.16 -1.70
CA ARG A 11 -15.92 -20.60 -2.99
C ARG A 11 -14.93 -21.50 -3.73
N GLY A 12 -14.25 -22.39 -3.02
CA GLY A 12 -13.14 -23.18 -3.56
C GLY A 12 -11.89 -22.37 -3.95
N VAL A 13 -11.85 -21.07 -3.62
CA VAL A 13 -10.71 -20.16 -3.87
C VAL A 13 -10.45 -19.37 -2.59
N PRO A 14 -9.24 -19.42 -2.01
CA PRO A 14 -8.93 -18.72 -0.78
C PRO A 14 -9.00 -17.19 -0.94
N LEU A 15 -9.52 -16.53 0.08
CA LEU A 15 -9.52 -15.07 0.20
C LEU A 15 -8.19 -14.58 0.75
N VAL A 16 -7.69 -13.46 0.22
CA VAL A 16 -6.60 -12.72 0.87
C VAL A 16 -7.18 -12.01 2.09
N ARG A 17 -6.69 -12.37 3.28
CA ARG A 17 -7.17 -11.86 4.57
C ARG A 17 -6.21 -10.79 5.08
N ILE A 18 -6.69 -9.56 5.20
CA ILE A 18 -5.94 -8.44 5.76
C ILE A 18 -6.66 -7.99 7.04
N GLY A 19 -5.97 -8.06 8.17
CA GLY A 19 -6.51 -7.62 9.46
C GLY A 19 -6.04 -6.21 9.82
N GLY A 20 -6.83 -5.48 10.63
CA GLY A 20 -6.42 -4.19 11.16
C GLY A 20 -5.40 -4.32 12.28
N ILE A 21 -4.39 -3.44 12.28
CA ILE A 21 -3.42 -3.28 13.36
C ILE A 21 -3.42 -1.82 13.77
N ALA A 22 -3.52 -1.53 15.06
CA ALA A 22 -3.59 -0.17 15.59
C ALA A 22 -2.83 -0.02 16.91
N GLY A 23 -2.83 1.20 17.45
CA GLY A 23 -2.24 1.49 18.74
C GLY A 23 -0.75 1.84 18.68
N LYS A 24 -0.13 1.94 19.85
CA LYS A 24 1.32 2.11 19.99
C LYS A 24 2.03 0.78 19.76
N THR A 25 3.36 0.79 19.69
CA THR A 25 4.18 -0.35 19.26
C THR A 25 3.85 -1.65 20.02
N ASP A 26 3.71 -1.61 21.34
CA ASP A 26 3.40 -2.80 22.14
C ASP A 26 2.03 -3.40 21.82
N GLN A 27 1.04 -2.59 21.52
CA GLN A 27 -0.27 -3.06 21.10
C GLN A 27 -0.22 -3.59 19.68
N ALA A 28 0.37 -2.83 18.76
CA ALA A 28 0.45 -3.20 17.36
C ALA A 28 1.21 -4.52 17.13
N THR A 29 2.29 -4.75 17.86
CA THR A 29 3.04 -6.02 17.80
C THR A 29 2.24 -7.20 18.35
N ARG A 30 1.46 -7.01 19.43
CA ARG A 30 0.54 -8.05 19.92
C ARG A 30 -0.56 -8.36 18.90
N GLU A 31 -1.17 -7.35 18.30
CA GLU A 31 -2.21 -7.52 17.27
C GLU A 31 -1.65 -8.22 16.03
N ALA A 32 -0.43 -7.87 15.60
CA ALA A 32 0.27 -8.57 14.51
C ALA A 32 0.47 -10.06 14.82
N GLY A 33 0.85 -10.41 16.04
CA GLY A 33 0.95 -11.80 16.51
C GLY A 33 -0.39 -12.53 16.45
N ILE A 34 -1.47 -11.90 16.91
CA ILE A 34 -2.83 -12.46 16.84
C ILE A 34 -3.25 -12.72 15.39
N LEU A 35 -3.01 -11.78 14.47
CA LEU A 35 -3.34 -11.96 13.05
C LEU A 35 -2.58 -13.13 12.42
N ARG A 36 -1.28 -13.25 12.74
CA ARG A 36 -0.46 -14.39 12.31
C ARG A 36 -1.05 -15.72 12.81
N ASP A 37 -1.38 -15.79 14.08
CA ASP A 37 -1.90 -17.02 14.71
C ASP A 37 -3.30 -17.40 14.17
N LEU A 38 -4.10 -16.38 13.78
CA LEU A 38 -5.39 -16.54 13.10
C LEU A 38 -5.25 -16.78 11.58
N LYS A 39 -4.03 -16.95 11.05
CA LYS A 39 -3.73 -17.25 9.64
C LYS A 39 -4.24 -16.17 8.66
N TYR A 40 -4.16 -14.91 9.06
CA TYR A 40 -4.27 -13.80 8.11
C TYR A 40 -3.01 -13.74 7.23
N HIS A 41 -3.08 -12.99 6.14
CA HIS A 41 -1.97 -12.88 5.18
C HIS A 41 -1.15 -11.61 5.38
N ALA A 42 -1.79 -10.53 5.85
CA ALA A 42 -1.12 -9.27 6.14
C ALA A 42 -1.90 -8.43 7.16
N GLY A 43 -1.24 -7.44 7.75
CA GLY A 43 -1.81 -6.47 8.67
C GLY A 43 -1.83 -5.06 8.10
N LEU A 44 -3.00 -4.42 8.08
CA LEU A 44 -3.17 -3.00 7.71
C LEU A 44 -2.88 -2.13 8.93
N LEU A 45 -1.71 -1.48 8.95
CA LEU A 45 -1.22 -0.71 10.10
C LEU A 45 -1.73 0.73 10.07
N SER A 46 -2.49 1.10 11.09
CA SER A 46 -2.89 2.49 11.34
C SER A 46 -1.86 3.22 12.21
N LEU A 47 -1.35 4.35 11.72
CA LEU A 47 -0.44 5.23 12.46
C LEU A 47 -1.18 6.29 13.30
N GLY A 48 -2.51 6.25 13.37
CA GLY A 48 -3.34 7.25 14.05
C GLY A 48 -2.98 7.46 15.53
N ALA A 49 -2.68 6.39 16.26
CA ALA A 49 -2.28 6.47 17.67
C ALA A 49 -0.91 7.15 17.90
N MET A 50 -0.12 7.29 16.83
CA MET A 50 1.21 7.91 16.84
C MET A 50 1.29 9.13 15.90
N SER A 51 0.16 9.76 15.59
CA SER A 51 0.06 10.87 14.62
C SER A 51 0.97 12.06 14.92
N LYS A 52 1.41 12.25 16.17
CA LYS A 52 2.33 13.31 16.60
C LYS A 52 3.79 12.88 16.73
N ALA A 53 4.10 11.60 16.55
CA ALA A 53 5.46 11.08 16.65
C ALA A 53 6.32 11.56 15.47
N PRO A 54 7.64 11.74 15.64
CA PRO A 54 8.55 12.03 14.53
C PRO A 54 8.60 10.84 13.55
N ASP A 55 8.99 11.11 12.31
CA ASP A 55 9.03 10.07 11.26
C ASP A 55 9.99 8.92 11.60
N ASP A 56 11.08 9.19 12.33
CA ASP A 56 12.00 8.14 12.78
C ASP A 56 11.33 7.14 13.72
N GLU A 57 10.53 7.62 14.65
CA GLU A 57 9.76 6.79 15.57
C GLU A 57 8.67 5.99 14.84
N LEU A 58 8.01 6.62 13.86
CA LEU A 58 7.03 5.93 13.03
C LEU A 58 7.66 4.81 12.18
N ILE A 59 8.83 5.05 11.61
CA ILE A 59 9.55 4.01 10.86
C ILE A 59 10.02 2.88 11.79
N ALA A 60 10.51 3.20 12.97
CA ALA A 60 10.88 2.18 13.98
C ALA A 60 9.66 1.34 14.39
N HIS A 61 8.51 1.98 14.61
CA HIS A 61 7.24 1.32 14.86
C HIS A 61 6.83 0.37 13.72
N CYS A 62 6.88 0.84 12.47
CA CYS A 62 6.56 0.02 11.30
C CYS A 62 7.50 -1.19 11.17
N LYS A 63 8.80 -1.01 11.42
CA LYS A 63 9.80 -2.10 11.42
C LYS A 63 9.47 -3.16 12.47
N ALA A 64 9.21 -2.74 13.71
CA ALA A 64 8.88 -3.66 14.80
C ALA A 64 7.62 -4.51 14.51
N VAL A 65 6.62 -3.93 13.85
CA VAL A 65 5.42 -4.68 13.44
C VAL A 65 5.74 -5.62 12.27
N ALA A 66 6.51 -5.14 11.27
CA ALA A 66 6.88 -5.91 10.10
C ALA A 66 7.78 -7.13 10.41
N GLU A 67 8.56 -7.07 11.49
CA GLU A 67 9.34 -8.23 11.99
C GLU A 67 8.44 -9.41 12.43
N ILE A 68 7.18 -9.13 12.79
CA ILE A 68 6.24 -10.14 13.29
C ILE A 68 5.33 -10.64 12.19
N PHE A 69 4.88 -9.74 11.28
CA PHE A 69 3.85 -10.06 10.31
C PHE A 69 3.94 -9.18 9.04
N PRO A 70 3.58 -9.69 7.84
CA PRO A 70 3.55 -8.90 6.63
C PRO A 70 2.70 -7.65 6.76
N LEU A 71 3.23 -6.51 6.30
CA LEU A 71 2.68 -5.19 6.58
C LEU A 71 2.07 -4.54 5.34
N VAL A 72 0.84 -4.08 5.48
CA VAL A 72 0.19 -3.15 4.55
C VAL A 72 0.21 -1.75 5.18
N GLY A 73 0.88 -0.80 4.53
CA GLY A 73 0.88 0.60 4.95
C GLY A 73 -0.49 1.24 4.75
N PHE A 74 -0.89 2.12 5.65
CA PHE A 74 -2.14 2.86 5.54
C PHE A 74 -1.88 4.35 5.58
N TYR A 75 -1.98 5.01 4.41
CA TYR A 75 -1.97 6.46 4.33
C TYR A 75 -3.37 7.00 4.59
N LEU A 76 -3.71 7.16 5.86
CA LEU A 76 -5.00 7.71 6.29
C LEU A 76 -4.99 9.24 6.19
N GLN A 77 -6.06 9.83 5.69
CA GLN A 77 -6.21 11.28 5.61
C GLN A 77 -6.28 11.95 7.00
N PRO A 78 -5.76 13.19 7.13
CA PRO A 78 -5.76 13.92 8.40
C PRO A 78 -7.15 14.15 9.01
N ALA A 79 -8.19 14.34 8.16
CA ALA A 79 -9.56 14.61 8.62
C ALA A 79 -10.18 13.48 9.46
N VAL A 80 -9.66 12.26 9.38
CA VAL A 80 -10.17 11.10 10.13
C VAL A 80 -9.08 10.45 11.00
N GLY A 81 -8.16 11.26 11.52
CA GLY A 81 -7.14 10.83 12.48
C GLY A 81 -5.80 10.40 11.88
N GLY A 82 -5.61 10.58 10.59
CA GLY A 82 -4.31 10.41 9.95
C GLY A 82 -3.40 11.63 10.10
N ARG A 83 -2.30 11.63 9.37
CA ARG A 83 -1.39 12.79 9.23
C ARG A 83 -0.81 12.83 7.82
N ALA A 84 -0.34 14.01 7.40
CA ALA A 84 0.47 14.11 6.19
C ALA A 84 1.80 13.37 6.42
N LEU A 85 2.14 12.46 5.51
CA LEU A 85 3.39 11.71 5.51
C LEU A 85 4.17 12.09 4.25
N PRO A 86 5.40 12.62 4.38
CA PRO A 86 6.16 13.12 3.24
C PRO A 86 6.70 11.97 2.37
N TYR A 87 7.12 12.30 1.15
CA TYR A 87 7.81 11.37 0.26
C TYR A 87 8.96 10.63 0.96
N SER A 88 9.77 11.33 1.77
CA SER A 88 10.90 10.74 2.51
C SER A 88 10.48 9.65 3.49
N PHE A 89 9.31 9.77 4.11
CA PHE A 89 8.74 8.70 4.94
C PHE A 89 8.46 7.45 4.10
N TRP A 90 7.79 7.59 2.96
CA TRP A 90 7.41 6.47 2.10
C TRP A 90 8.63 5.80 1.45
N ARG A 91 9.69 6.56 1.16
CA ARG A 91 10.97 5.98 0.71
C ARG A 91 11.56 5.04 1.75
N ARG A 92 11.62 5.47 3.02
CA ARG A 92 12.12 4.69 4.15
C ARG A 92 11.17 3.52 4.49
N PHE A 93 9.88 3.73 4.37
CA PHE A 93 8.88 2.67 4.55
C PHE A 93 9.04 1.54 3.51
N ALA A 94 9.34 1.88 2.26
CA ALA A 94 9.62 0.92 1.21
C ALA A 94 10.88 0.06 1.44
N GLU A 95 11.81 0.51 2.29
CA GLU A 95 13.01 -0.24 2.66
C GLU A 95 12.74 -1.36 3.67
N ILE A 96 11.56 -1.38 4.27
CA ILE A 96 11.16 -2.44 5.21
C ILE A 96 10.82 -3.69 4.39
N GLU A 97 11.59 -4.76 4.58
CA GLU A 97 11.53 -5.97 3.76
C GLU A 97 10.12 -6.59 3.69
N ASN A 98 9.45 -6.69 4.81
CA ASN A 98 8.15 -7.36 4.94
C ASN A 98 6.95 -6.45 4.68
N VAL A 99 7.14 -5.30 4.02
CA VAL A 99 6.06 -4.49 3.47
C VAL A 99 5.60 -5.10 2.16
N VAL A 100 4.30 -5.41 2.05
CA VAL A 100 3.72 -6.10 0.88
C VAL A 100 2.75 -5.22 0.09
N ALA A 101 2.20 -4.17 0.71
CA ALA A 101 1.27 -3.26 0.03
C ALA A 101 1.16 -1.90 0.75
N ILE A 102 0.56 -0.93 0.05
CA ILE A 102 0.17 0.37 0.63
C ILE A 102 -1.24 0.71 0.18
N LYS A 103 -2.13 1.01 1.14
CA LYS A 103 -3.43 1.64 0.91
C LYS A 103 -3.29 3.15 1.01
N MET A 104 -3.62 3.87 -0.07
CA MET A 104 -3.53 5.32 -0.17
C MET A 104 -4.92 5.94 -0.11
N ALA A 105 -5.22 6.69 0.95
CA ALA A 105 -6.48 7.38 1.15
C ALA A 105 -6.31 8.84 1.63
N PRO A 106 -5.33 9.62 1.11
CA PRO A 106 -5.14 11.00 1.56
C PRO A 106 -6.10 11.99 0.91
N PHE A 107 -6.83 11.63 -0.17
CA PHE A 107 -7.63 12.47 -1.08
C PHE A 107 -6.86 13.61 -1.76
N ASN A 108 -5.69 13.94 -1.30
CA ASN A 108 -4.77 14.86 -1.95
C ASN A 108 -3.94 14.11 -3.01
N ARG A 109 -4.13 14.44 -4.28
CA ARG A 109 -3.47 13.78 -5.42
C ARG A 109 -1.94 13.85 -5.35
N TYR A 110 -1.39 14.96 -4.89
CA TYR A 110 0.06 15.11 -4.75
C TYR A 110 0.62 14.14 -3.72
N GLN A 111 -0.09 13.93 -2.62
CA GLN A 111 0.31 12.96 -1.59
C GLN A 111 0.21 11.51 -2.12
N THR A 112 -0.79 11.19 -2.93
CA THR A 112 -0.86 9.90 -3.63
C THR A 112 0.34 9.71 -4.55
N LEU A 113 0.68 10.73 -5.35
CA LEU A 113 1.83 10.71 -6.27
C LEU A 113 3.15 10.56 -5.52
N ASP A 114 3.31 11.18 -4.36
CA ASP A 114 4.51 11.01 -3.52
C ASP A 114 4.71 9.55 -3.09
N VAL A 115 3.64 8.84 -2.73
CA VAL A 115 3.71 7.40 -2.41
C VAL A 115 4.12 6.60 -3.64
N VAL A 116 3.41 6.78 -4.75
CA VAL A 116 3.67 6.03 -5.99
C VAL A 116 5.10 6.25 -6.48
N ARG A 117 5.58 7.50 -6.43
CA ARG A 117 6.95 7.88 -6.77
C ARG A 117 7.96 7.21 -5.82
N ALA A 118 7.71 7.24 -4.51
CA ALA A 118 8.59 6.63 -3.53
C ALA A 118 8.80 5.13 -3.80
N ILE A 119 7.73 4.41 -4.16
CA ILE A 119 7.80 2.99 -4.52
C ILE A 119 8.49 2.79 -5.87
N ALA A 120 8.20 3.63 -6.88
CA ALA A 120 8.90 3.55 -8.17
C ALA A 120 10.41 3.71 -8.04
N GLU A 121 10.85 4.66 -7.22
CA GLU A 121 12.27 4.96 -7.00
C GLU A 121 12.96 4.01 -6.00
N SER A 122 12.20 3.22 -5.23
CA SER A 122 12.77 2.20 -4.32
C SER A 122 13.22 0.94 -5.04
N GLY A 123 12.69 0.68 -6.24
CA GLY A 123 12.90 -0.58 -6.95
C GLY A 123 12.11 -1.76 -6.37
N ARG A 124 11.20 -1.52 -5.40
CA ARG A 124 10.34 -2.53 -4.78
C ARG A 124 9.09 -2.77 -5.64
N ASP A 125 9.26 -3.56 -6.70
CA ASP A 125 8.18 -3.91 -7.65
C ASP A 125 7.15 -4.86 -7.05
N ASP A 126 7.47 -5.47 -5.93
CA ASP A 126 6.67 -6.39 -5.13
C ASP A 126 5.65 -5.70 -4.23
N ILE A 127 5.80 -4.39 -3.95
CA ILE A 127 4.84 -3.64 -3.12
C ILE A 127 3.61 -3.26 -3.96
N ALA A 128 2.45 -3.85 -3.64
CA ALA A 128 1.18 -3.54 -4.28
C ALA A 128 0.60 -2.20 -3.81
N LEU A 129 0.05 -1.41 -4.74
CA LEU A 129 -0.56 -0.12 -4.44
C LEU A 129 -2.08 -0.20 -4.58
N TYR A 130 -2.81 0.21 -3.55
CA TYR A 130 -4.27 0.23 -3.51
C TYR A 130 -4.79 1.64 -3.30
N THR A 131 -5.83 2.03 -4.06
CA THR A 131 -6.53 3.28 -3.79
C THR A 131 -7.52 3.14 -2.64
N GLY A 132 -7.61 4.15 -1.81
CA GLY A 132 -8.66 4.40 -0.83
C GLY A 132 -9.28 5.78 -1.04
N ASN A 133 -9.03 6.40 -2.22
CA ASN A 133 -9.54 7.72 -2.59
C ASN A 133 -10.89 7.55 -3.30
N ASP A 134 -11.97 7.65 -2.56
CA ASP A 134 -13.35 7.44 -3.05
C ASP A 134 -13.73 8.39 -4.20
N ASP A 135 -13.11 9.56 -4.26
CA ASP A 135 -13.34 10.60 -5.26
C ASP A 135 -12.64 10.36 -6.61
N ASN A 136 -11.75 9.35 -6.70
CA ASN A 136 -10.90 9.20 -7.90
C ASN A 136 -10.59 7.73 -8.29
N ILE A 137 -11.43 6.79 -7.93
CA ILE A 137 -11.19 5.35 -8.07
C ILE A 137 -10.83 4.94 -9.50
N VAL A 138 -11.66 5.31 -10.47
CA VAL A 138 -11.49 4.89 -11.86
C VAL A 138 -10.19 5.44 -12.46
N MET A 139 -9.90 6.71 -12.19
CA MET A 139 -8.67 7.34 -12.67
C MET A 139 -7.43 6.72 -12.01
N ASP A 140 -7.51 6.38 -10.74
CA ASP A 140 -6.43 5.69 -10.04
C ASP A 140 -6.13 4.31 -10.66
N LEU A 141 -7.16 3.55 -11.01
CA LEU A 141 -7.01 2.22 -11.60
C LEU A 141 -6.54 2.24 -13.06
N LEU A 142 -6.94 3.26 -13.83
CA LEU A 142 -6.60 3.37 -15.25
C LEU A 142 -5.24 4.02 -15.50
N THR A 143 -4.74 4.86 -14.58
CA THR A 143 -3.55 5.70 -14.82
C THR A 143 -2.25 4.92 -14.59
N PRO A 144 -1.41 4.71 -15.60
CA PRO A 144 -0.04 4.30 -15.40
C PRO A 144 0.83 5.50 -14.97
N HIS A 145 1.54 5.36 -13.87
CA HIS A 145 2.45 6.38 -13.36
C HIS A 145 3.87 6.06 -13.76
N ARG A 146 4.52 6.97 -14.51
CA ARG A 146 5.90 6.81 -14.99
C ARG A 146 6.83 7.81 -14.33
N PHE A 147 7.92 7.32 -13.76
CA PHE A 147 8.94 8.13 -13.10
C PHE A 147 10.32 7.85 -13.67
N VAL A 148 11.14 8.89 -13.78
CA VAL A 148 12.55 8.74 -14.07
C VAL A 148 13.23 8.29 -12.77
N VAL A 149 13.83 7.09 -12.78
CA VAL A 149 14.41 6.46 -11.59
C VAL A 149 15.93 6.36 -11.62
N GLY A 150 16.56 6.88 -12.65
CA GLY A 150 18.02 6.89 -12.79
C GLY A 150 18.51 7.73 -13.96
N PRO A 151 19.81 8.05 -13.96
CA PRO A 151 20.40 8.75 -15.11
C PRO A 151 20.30 7.89 -16.37
N PRO A 152 20.38 8.52 -17.55
CA PRO A 152 20.54 7.77 -18.79
C PRO A 152 21.82 6.92 -18.71
N GLY A 153 21.78 5.75 -19.33
CA GLY A 153 22.97 4.91 -19.48
C GLY A 153 24.06 5.62 -20.31
N PRO A 154 25.29 5.11 -20.35
CA PRO A 154 26.33 5.68 -21.22
C PRO A 154 25.91 5.56 -22.68
N PRO A 155 26.24 6.56 -23.52
CA PRO A 155 26.00 6.48 -24.96
C PRO A 155 26.80 5.30 -25.57
N THR A 156 26.17 4.62 -26.51
CA THR A 156 26.79 3.57 -27.32
C THR A 156 26.60 3.86 -28.79
N PRO A 157 27.34 3.22 -29.71
CA PRO A 157 27.11 3.41 -31.14
C PRO A 157 25.67 3.08 -31.59
N ALA A 158 25.02 2.11 -30.91
CA ALA A 158 23.62 1.78 -31.16
C ALA A 158 22.63 2.72 -30.45
N THR A 159 23.06 3.41 -29.41
CA THR A 159 22.21 4.32 -28.58
C THR A 159 22.97 5.62 -28.27
N PRO A 160 23.21 6.46 -29.29
CA PRO A 160 24.00 7.70 -29.11
C PRO A 160 23.32 8.73 -28.18
N HIS A 161 21.99 8.63 -28.03
CA HIS A 161 21.18 9.45 -27.10
C HIS A 161 20.41 8.55 -26.16
N PRO A 162 21.06 7.99 -25.11
CA PRO A 162 20.38 7.08 -24.19
C PRO A 162 19.32 7.82 -23.39
N VAL A 163 18.16 7.18 -23.26
CA VAL A 163 17.05 7.71 -22.46
C VAL A 163 17.25 7.38 -20.98
N PRO A 164 16.74 8.19 -20.06
CA PRO A 164 16.74 7.90 -18.62
C PRO A 164 16.01 6.58 -18.31
N LYS A 165 16.49 5.86 -17.30
CA LYS A 165 15.78 4.69 -16.79
C LYS A 165 14.44 5.15 -16.18
N THR A 166 13.36 4.54 -16.60
CA THR A 166 12.00 4.80 -16.08
C THR A 166 11.45 3.59 -15.35
N SER A 167 10.61 3.84 -14.36
CA SER A 167 9.80 2.82 -13.69
C SER A 167 8.33 3.18 -13.84
N GLU A 168 7.52 2.23 -14.25
CA GLU A 168 6.06 2.37 -14.29
C GLU A 168 5.45 1.69 -13.07
N ARG A 169 4.46 2.35 -12.46
CA ARG A 169 3.65 1.81 -11.36
C ARG A 169 2.18 1.98 -11.67
N ARG A 170 1.40 0.99 -11.24
CA ARG A 170 -0.06 1.02 -11.32
C ARG A 170 -0.67 0.78 -9.95
N ILE A 171 -1.79 1.42 -9.72
CA ILE A 171 -2.67 1.10 -8.59
C ILE A 171 -3.50 -0.12 -9.02
N VAL A 172 -3.34 -1.23 -8.31
CA VAL A 172 -3.82 -2.54 -8.76
C VAL A 172 -5.22 -2.90 -8.27
N GLY A 173 -5.77 -2.08 -7.36
CA GLY A 173 -7.09 -2.32 -6.78
C GLY A 173 -7.54 -1.23 -5.83
N GLY A 174 -8.72 -1.41 -5.24
CA GLY A 174 -9.30 -0.49 -4.27
C GLY A 174 -9.57 -1.16 -2.93
N LEU A 175 -9.35 -0.41 -1.86
CA LEU A 175 -9.71 -0.77 -0.48
C LEU A 175 -10.51 0.39 0.11
N LEU A 176 -11.81 0.45 -0.19
CA LEU A 176 -12.70 1.57 0.09
C LEU A 176 -13.95 1.08 0.81
N GLY A 177 -14.57 1.97 1.59
CA GLY A 177 -15.75 1.65 2.38
C GLY A 177 -16.94 1.19 1.54
N HIS A 178 -17.30 1.91 0.48
CA HIS A 178 -18.44 1.55 -0.36
C HIS A 178 -18.20 0.28 -1.20
N TRP A 179 -16.96 -0.09 -1.50
CA TRP A 179 -16.66 -1.36 -2.17
C TRP A 179 -16.96 -2.57 -1.29
N SER A 180 -16.96 -2.43 0.03
CA SER A 180 -17.37 -3.49 0.94
C SER A 180 -18.88 -3.74 0.92
N VAL A 181 -19.68 -2.74 0.55
CA VAL A 181 -21.15 -2.83 0.45
C VAL A 181 -21.58 -3.30 -0.95
N TRP A 182 -20.97 -2.76 -2.01
CA TRP A 182 -21.27 -3.11 -3.42
C TRP A 182 -20.13 -3.91 -4.06
N THR A 183 -19.62 -4.89 -3.34
CA THR A 183 -18.42 -5.66 -3.71
C THR A 183 -18.53 -6.25 -5.14
N LYS A 184 -19.66 -6.81 -5.52
CA LYS A 184 -19.84 -7.38 -6.86
C LYS A 184 -19.60 -6.33 -7.95
N THR A 185 -20.28 -5.18 -7.87
CA THR A 185 -20.13 -4.08 -8.84
C THR A 185 -18.70 -3.51 -8.82
N ALA A 186 -18.06 -3.45 -7.65
CA ALA A 186 -16.69 -3.02 -7.53
C ALA A 186 -15.70 -3.96 -8.24
N VAL A 187 -15.91 -5.27 -8.12
CA VAL A 187 -15.10 -6.27 -8.82
C VAL A 187 -15.31 -6.17 -10.34
N GLU A 188 -16.55 -6.06 -10.80
CA GLU A 188 -16.87 -5.86 -12.21
C GLU A 188 -16.21 -4.59 -12.78
N LEU A 189 -16.22 -3.49 -12.02
CA LEU A 189 -15.53 -2.25 -12.39
C LEU A 189 -14.01 -2.47 -12.49
N LEU A 190 -13.41 -3.13 -11.49
CA LEU A 190 -11.98 -3.42 -11.47
C LEU A 190 -11.55 -4.24 -12.69
N GLU A 191 -12.31 -5.28 -13.04
CA GLU A 191 -12.01 -6.12 -14.21
C GLU A 191 -12.12 -5.31 -15.52
N ARG A 192 -13.10 -4.41 -15.64
CA ARG A 192 -13.19 -3.49 -16.78
C ARG A 192 -12.01 -2.51 -16.86
N CYS A 193 -11.45 -2.08 -15.74
CA CYS A 193 -10.26 -1.22 -15.73
C CYS A 193 -8.96 -1.98 -16.07
N LYS A 194 -8.96 -3.30 -15.94
CA LYS A 194 -7.81 -4.16 -16.30
C LYS A 194 -7.81 -4.61 -17.76
N ALA A 195 -8.99 -4.63 -18.39
CA ALA A 195 -9.18 -5.04 -19.78
C ALA A 195 -8.68 -3.98 -20.75
#